data_99d09c67ebb53722ba2b9ce76914224e
#
_entry.id   99d09c67ebb53722ba2b9ce76914224e
#
_cell.length_a   1.000
_cell.length_b   1.000
_cell.length_c   1.000
_cell.angle_alpha   90.00
_cell.angle_beta   90.00
_cell.angle_gamma   90.00
#
_symmetry.space_group_name_H-M   'P 1'
#
loop_
_entity.id
_entity.type
_entity.pdbx_description
1 polymer ?
#
loop_
_entity_poly.entity_id
_entity_poly.type
_entity_poly.pdbx_seq_one_letter_code
_entity_poly.pdbx_strand_id
1 'polypeptide(L)'
;MSTEPLIVQGAEKRYGDVRALAGASFDVRKGELLGLLGPNGAGKTTIIKAIAGRLKLDAGTIQLFGRTMSREDPRPEIGVVPQELGIYALLSARENLEVFGRLYGVTGADLADRVTWALEWADLKDRAGEPTKRFSGGMKRRLNIACSLLHRPALVLLDEPTVGVDPQSRERIYEMLATLQASGVSVVLTTHHLEEAEQRCERIVIIDHGKIVAAGTLGELLRSTLGGARRLSISLASPLPAGAAIGPPFAIDASRRNVIADVHDVGREVPAALAQLSLAGGEIADVDLAGATLRDVFIKLTGRELRE
;
A
#
# COMPACT_ATOMS: atom_id res chain seq x y z
N MET A 1 -27.95 -4.79 4.95
CA MET A 1 -26.88 -3.85 5.31
C MET A 1 -25.57 -4.58 5.10
N SER A 2 -24.71 -4.09 4.22
CA SER A 2 -23.39 -4.72 3.99
C SER A 2 -22.53 -4.46 5.23
N THR A 3 -22.21 -5.52 5.97
CA THR A 3 -21.34 -5.39 7.15
C THR A 3 -19.90 -5.28 6.66
N GLU A 4 -19.22 -4.19 6.96
CA GLU A 4 -17.81 -3.98 6.60
C GLU A 4 -16.93 -5.06 7.26
N PRO A 5 -16.00 -5.68 6.51
CA PRO A 5 -15.13 -6.73 7.04
C PRO A 5 -14.27 -6.27 8.22
N LEU A 6 -13.87 -4.99 8.22
CA LEU A 6 -13.05 -4.40 9.27
C LEU A 6 -13.44 -2.95 9.50
N ILE A 7 -13.60 -2.58 10.78
CA ILE A 7 -13.67 -1.20 11.23
C ILE A 7 -12.69 -1.03 12.39
N VAL A 8 -11.82 -0.03 12.30
CA VAL A 8 -10.92 0.41 13.36
C VAL A 8 -11.36 1.80 13.80
N GLN A 9 -11.58 2.01 15.09
CA GLN A 9 -12.03 3.30 15.63
C GLN A 9 -11.15 3.71 16.80
N GLY A 10 -10.52 4.89 16.68
CA GLY A 10 -9.77 5.54 17.75
C GLY A 10 -8.62 4.70 18.30
N ALA A 11 -7.97 3.87 17.48
CA ALA A 11 -6.94 2.94 17.94
C ALA A 11 -5.73 3.69 18.53
N GLU A 12 -5.42 3.41 19.79
CA GLU A 12 -4.26 3.97 20.48
C GLU A 12 -3.33 2.86 20.99
N LYS A 13 -2.02 3.11 20.87
CA LYS A 13 -0.99 2.23 21.42
C LYS A 13 0.28 2.99 21.76
N ARG A 14 0.79 2.76 22.95
CA ARG A 14 2.09 3.28 23.42
C ARG A 14 3.04 2.14 23.72
N TYR A 15 4.32 2.37 23.48
CA TYR A 15 5.45 1.54 23.89
C TYR A 15 6.43 2.46 24.64
N GLY A 16 6.37 2.44 25.97
CA GLY A 16 7.07 3.43 26.78
C GLY A 16 6.64 4.84 26.41
N ASP A 17 7.59 5.68 25.99
CA ASP A 17 7.31 7.06 25.58
C ASP A 17 6.85 7.20 24.13
N VAL A 18 6.98 6.14 23.32
CA VAL A 18 6.61 6.17 21.91
C VAL A 18 5.11 5.88 21.74
N ARG A 19 4.37 6.84 21.15
CA ARG A 19 2.97 6.67 20.77
C ARG A 19 2.88 6.12 19.36
N ALA A 20 2.84 4.79 19.25
CA ALA A 20 2.82 4.09 17.96
C ALA A 20 1.49 4.21 17.21
N LEU A 21 0.36 4.31 17.93
CA LEU A 21 -0.96 4.65 17.42
C LEU A 21 -1.55 5.77 18.24
N ALA A 22 -2.15 6.75 17.60
CA ALA A 22 -2.56 8.02 18.17
C ALA A 22 -4.01 8.40 17.79
N GLY A 23 -4.93 7.43 17.85
CA GLY A 23 -6.34 7.59 17.51
C GLY A 23 -6.64 7.21 16.06
N ALA A 24 -5.92 6.23 15.50
CA ALA A 24 -6.13 5.78 14.12
C ALA A 24 -7.54 5.21 13.92
N SER A 25 -8.22 5.66 12.86
CA SER A 25 -9.57 5.21 12.49
C SER A 25 -9.67 5.04 10.98
N PHE A 26 -10.11 3.86 10.55
CA PHE A 26 -10.40 3.54 9.14
C PHE A 26 -11.28 2.29 9.05
N ASP A 27 -11.80 2.04 7.86
CA ASP A 27 -12.64 0.89 7.52
C ASP A 27 -12.09 0.16 6.30
N VAL A 28 -12.53 -1.09 6.11
CA VAL A 28 -12.29 -1.91 4.91
C VAL A 28 -13.62 -2.33 4.34
N ARG A 29 -13.82 -2.11 3.05
CA ARG A 29 -15.03 -2.51 2.33
C ARG A 29 -14.92 -3.97 1.87
N LYS A 30 -16.06 -4.60 1.65
CA LYS A 30 -16.09 -5.99 1.18
C LYS A 30 -15.47 -6.11 -0.22
N GLY A 31 -14.48 -7.00 -0.35
CA GLY A 31 -13.83 -7.30 -1.62
C GLY A 31 -12.87 -6.22 -2.12
N GLU A 32 -12.53 -5.20 -1.30
CA GLU A 32 -11.55 -4.19 -1.71
C GLU A 32 -10.11 -4.60 -1.40
N LEU A 33 -9.18 -4.07 -2.19
CA LEU A 33 -7.76 -4.03 -1.87
C LEU A 33 -7.43 -2.64 -1.34
N LEU A 34 -7.30 -2.54 0.00
CA LEU A 34 -6.95 -1.32 0.72
C LEU A 34 -5.44 -1.24 0.94
N GLY A 35 -4.83 -0.13 0.52
CA GLY A 35 -3.44 0.19 0.84
C GLY A 35 -3.32 0.99 2.13
N LEU A 36 -2.61 0.50 3.13
CA LEU A 36 -2.21 1.26 4.31
C LEU A 36 -0.79 1.79 4.09
N LEU A 37 -0.70 3.04 3.61
CA LEU A 37 0.54 3.69 3.20
C LEU A 37 1.12 4.56 4.32
N GLY A 38 2.41 4.47 4.54
CA GLY A 38 3.09 5.36 5.46
C GLY A 38 4.57 5.02 5.65
N PRO A 39 5.37 5.92 6.21
CA PRO A 39 6.80 5.69 6.43
C PRO A 39 7.06 4.58 7.45
N ASN A 40 8.31 4.17 7.53
CA ASN A 40 8.75 3.27 8.59
C ASN A 40 8.52 3.94 9.97
N GLY A 41 7.95 3.18 10.91
CA GLY A 41 7.58 3.70 12.23
C GLY A 41 6.25 4.45 12.29
N ALA A 42 5.50 4.59 11.19
CA ALA A 42 4.19 5.27 11.19
C ALA A 42 3.09 4.54 11.97
N GLY A 43 3.28 3.27 12.32
CA GLY A 43 2.30 2.47 13.07
C GLY A 43 1.65 1.35 12.25
N LYS A 44 2.04 1.12 10.98
CA LYS A 44 1.46 0.10 10.08
C LYS A 44 1.47 -1.30 10.70
N THR A 45 2.65 -1.83 11.07
CA THR A 45 2.79 -3.15 11.71
C THR A 45 2.07 -3.21 13.06
N THR A 46 2.02 -2.11 13.81
CA THR A 46 1.33 -2.05 15.09
C THR A 46 -0.17 -2.25 14.93
N ILE A 47 -0.79 -1.57 13.95
CA ILE A 47 -2.22 -1.72 13.69
C ILE A 47 -2.56 -3.12 13.14
N ILE A 48 -1.72 -3.68 12.24
CA ILE A 48 -1.88 -5.06 11.76
C ILE A 48 -1.83 -6.06 12.91
N LYS A 49 -0.87 -5.93 13.83
CA LYS A 49 -0.78 -6.78 15.03
C LYS A 49 -2.00 -6.65 15.94
N ALA A 50 -2.57 -5.45 16.07
CA ALA A 50 -3.79 -5.23 16.87
C ALA A 50 -5.00 -5.90 16.19
N ILE A 51 -5.20 -5.71 14.89
CA ILE A 51 -6.28 -6.36 14.13
C ILE A 51 -6.15 -7.89 14.21
N ALA A 52 -4.93 -8.42 14.13
CA ALA A 52 -4.63 -9.84 14.24
C ALA A 52 -4.79 -10.42 15.68
N GLY A 53 -5.12 -9.59 16.69
CA GLY A 53 -5.21 -10.03 18.08
C GLY A 53 -3.87 -10.31 18.78
N ARG A 54 -2.77 -10.01 18.10
CA ARG A 54 -1.41 -10.20 18.66
C ARG A 54 -0.96 -9.06 19.58
N LEU A 55 -1.70 -7.95 19.56
CA LEU A 55 -1.43 -6.76 20.36
C LEU A 55 -2.73 -6.22 20.95
N LYS A 56 -2.72 -5.88 22.24
CA LYS A 56 -3.81 -5.18 22.91
C LYS A 56 -3.66 -3.67 22.67
N LEU A 57 -4.71 -3.02 22.21
CA LEU A 57 -4.81 -1.55 22.16
C LEU A 57 -4.92 -0.99 23.59
N ASP A 58 -4.43 0.23 23.77
CA ASP A 58 -4.58 0.97 25.03
C ASP A 58 -5.93 1.70 25.08
N ALA A 59 -6.43 2.13 23.87
CA ALA A 59 -7.78 2.68 23.66
C ALA A 59 -8.25 2.42 22.23
N GLY A 60 -9.55 2.61 22.00
CA GLY A 60 -10.19 2.37 20.70
C GLY A 60 -10.75 0.96 20.57
N THR A 61 -11.37 0.69 19.42
CA THR A 61 -12.05 -0.57 19.14
C THR A 61 -11.70 -1.09 17.74
N ILE A 62 -11.76 -2.43 17.61
CA ILE A 62 -11.66 -3.15 16.35
C ILE A 62 -12.93 -3.97 16.19
N GLN A 63 -13.60 -3.83 15.05
CA GLN A 63 -14.73 -4.66 14.68
C GLN A 63 -14.36 -5.49 13.46
N LEU A 64 -14.63 -6.79 13.52
CA LEU A 64 -14.50 -7.72 12.39
C LEU A 64 -15.89 -8.28 12.07
N PHE A 65 -16.33 -8.10 10.84
CA PHE A 65 -17.63 -8.60 10.36
C PHE A 65 -18.79 -8.25 11.31
N GLY A 66 -18.81 -7.00 11.81
CA GLY A 66 -19.83 -6.47 12.73
C GLY A 66 -19.68 -6.87 14.20
N ARG A 67 -18.66 -7.65 14.56
CA ARG A 67 -18.36 -8.04 15.94
C ARG A 67 -17.23 -7.19 16.50
N THR A 68 -17.44 -6.57 17.66
CA THR A 68 -16.36 -5.90 18.39
C THR A 68 -15.45 -6.98 19.00
N MET A 69 -14.15 -6.86 18.72
CA MET A 69 -13.16 -7.87 19.07
C MET A 69 -12.36 -7.48 20.32
N SER A 70 -12.22 -8.42 21.26
CA SER A 70 -11.17 -8.39 22.28
C SER A 70 -9.86 -8.97 21.73
N ARG A 71 -8.77 -8.89 22.49
CA ARG A 71 -7.50 -9.50 22.09
C ARG A 71 -7.60 -11.03 22.02
N GLU A 72 -8.33 -11.62 22.93
CA GLU A 72 -8.43 -13.06 23.17
C GLU A 72 -9.39 -13.75 22.19
N ASP A 73 -10.26 -12.98 21.51
CA ASP A 73 -11.25 -13.55 20.60
C ASP A 73 -10.59 -14.23 19.40
N PRO A 74 -11.06 -15.43 19.02
CA PRO A 74 -10.58 -16.10 17.81
C PRO A 74 -10.99 -15.33 16.54
N ARG A 75 -10.12 -15.36 15.56
CA ARG A 75 -10.31 -14.64 14.28
C ARG A 75 -10.14 -15.58 13.09
N PRO A 76 -11.01 -16.59 12.95
CA PRO A 76 -10.89 -17.58 11.88
C PRO A 76 -11.15 -16.97 10.48
N GLU A 77 -11.80 -15.80 10.43
CA GLU A 77 -12.13 -15.12 9.18
C GLU A 77 -10.97 -14.32 8.60
N ILE A 78 -9.82 -14.20 9.31
CA ILE A 78 -8.67 -13.42 8.83
C ILE A 78 -7.45 -14.29 8.57
N GLY A 79 -6.78 -14.01 7.44
CA GLY A 79 -5.43 -14.48 7.13
C GLY A 79 -4.41 -13.38 7.44
N VAL A 80 -3.27 -13.74 8.04
CA VAL A 80 -2.22 -12.77 8.38
C VAL A 80 -0.91 -13.21 7.77
N VAL A 81 -0.36 -12.35 6.91
CA VAL A 81 0.96 -12.53 6.29
C VAL A 81 1.91 -11.53 6.93
N PRO A 82 2.78 -11.97 7.84
CA PRO A 82 3.75 -11.08 8.48
C PRO A 82 4.84 -10.65 7.52
N GLN A 83 5.53 -9.56 7.85
CA GLN A 83 6.70 -9.07 7.10
C GLN A 83 7.81 -10.12 7.07
N GLU A 84 8.09 -10.76 8.20
CA GLU A 84 9.03 -11.87 8.28
C GLU A 84 8.43 -13.17 7.71
N LEU A 85 9.28 -13.98 7.10
CA LEU A 85 8.86 -15.26 6.55
C LEU A 85 8.62 -16.27 7.67
N GLY A 86 7.38 -16.72 7.84
CA GLY A 86 6.99 -17.70 8.84
C GLY A 86 7.11 -19.17 8.41
N ILE A 87 7.76 -19.45 7.28
CA ILE A 87 7.87 -20.82 6.72
C ILE A 87 9.04 -21.60 7.28
N TYR A 88 8.90 -22.93 7.34
CA TYR A 88 9.92 -23.85 7.80
C TYR A 88 10.91 -24.18 6.67
N ALA A 89 12.14 -23.70 6.78
CA ALA A 89 13.15 -23.77 5.72
C ALA A 89 13.56 -25.19 5.32
N LEU A 90 13.49 -26.14 6.24
CA LEU A 90 13.86 -27.55 6.01
C LEU A 90 12.72 -28.38 5.43
N LEU A 91 11.49 -27.92 5.53
CA LEU A 91 10.34 -28.56 4.93
C LEU A 91 10.19 -28.16 3.47
N SER A 92 9.57 -29.04 2.68
CA SER A 92 9.16 -28.76 1.31
C SER A 92 7.99 -27.74 1.30
N ALA A 93 7.67 -27.18 0.12
CA ALA A 93 6.52 -26.31 -0.02
C ALA A 93 5.22 -27.00 0.38
N ARG A 94 5.02 -28.25 -0.05
CA ARG A 94 3.86 -29.07 0.32
C ARG A 94 3.76 -29.26 1.83
N GLU A 95 4.84 -29.70 2.47
CA GLU A 95 4.85 -29.93 3.92
C GLU A 95 4.59 -28.66 4.72
N ASN A 96 5.12 -27.51 4.28
CA ASN A 96 4.78 -26.20 4.88
C ASN A 96 3.26 -25.97 4.82
N LEU A 97 2.66 -26.09 3.65
CA LEU A 97 1.21 -25.91 3.48
C LEU A 97 0.41 -26.89 4.35
N GLU A 98 0.81 -28.17 4.41
CA GLU A 98 0.15 -29.16 5.26
C GLU A 98 0.23 -28.81 6.74
N VAL A 99 1.39 -28.35 7.21
CA VAL A 99 1.58 -27.93 8.61
C VAL A 99 0.66 -26.73 8.92
N PHE A 100 0.68 -25.69 8.08
CA PHE A 100 -0.17 -24.51 8.30
C PHE A 100 -1.66 -24.84 8.18
N GLY A 101 -2.06 -25.68 7.23
CA GLY A 101 -3.45 -26.11 7.10
C GLY A 101 -3.95 -26.81 8.37
N ARG A 102 -3.15 -27.73 8.94
CA ARG A 102 -3.48 -28.40 10.20
C ARG A 102 -3.53 -27.45 11.38
N LEU A 103 -2.63 -26.45 11.45
CA LEU A 103 -2.67 -25.41 12.49
C LEU A 103 -3.97 -24.57 12.43
N TYR A 104 -4.54 -24.41 11.24
CA TYR A 104 -5.85 -23.77 11.04
C TYR A 104 -7.03 -24.74 11.18
N GLY A 105 -6.80 -25.99 11.58
CA GLY A 105 -7.86 -27.00 11.79
C GLY A 105 -8.34 -27.65 10.50
N VAL A 106 -7.67 -27.45 9.36
CA VAL A 106 -8.01 -28.12 8.10
C VAL A 106 -7.39 -29.51 8.06
N THR A 107 -8.20 -30.54 7.79
CA THR A 107 -7.77 -31.95 7.86
C THR A 107 -8.35 -32.79 6.71
N GLY A 108 -7.88 -34.04 6.55
CA GLY A 108 -8.44 -34.99 5.61
C GLY A 108 -8.33 -34.56 4.15
N ALA A 109 -9.33 -34.88 3.36
CA ALA A 109 -9.40 -34.59 1.93
C ALA A 109 -9.38 -33.08 1.64
N ASP A 110 -10.08 -32.30 2.48
CA ASP A 110 -10.10 -30.83 2.35
C ASP A 110 -8.68 -30.22 2.47
N LEU A 111 -7.82 -30.77 3.34
CA LEU A 111 -6.43 -30.33 3.42
C LEU A 111 -5.67 -30.63 2.11
N ALA A 112 -5.83 -31.81 1.55
CA ALA A 112 -5.16 -32.20 0.30
C ALA A 112 -5.57 -31.30 -0.88
N ASP A 113 -6.86 -31.00 -0.99
CA ASP A 113 -7.41 -30.12 -2.03
C ASP A 113 -6.89 -28.68 -1.86
N ARG A 114 -6.88 -28.17 -0.62
CA ARG A 114 -6.40 -26.81 -0.34
C ARG A 114 -4.89 -26.66 -0.56
N VAL A 115 -4.11 -27.68 -0.23
CA VAL A 115 -2.66 -27.72 -0.50
C VAL A 115 -2.40 -27.72 -2.01
N THR A 116 -3.16 -28.50 -2.77
CA THR A 116 -3.04 -28.54 -4.23
C THR A 116 -3.38 -27.18 -4.84
N TRP A 117 -4.52 -26.60 -4.46
CA TRP A 117 -4.92 -25.26 -4.86
C TRP A 117 -3.84 -24.22 -4.51
N ALA A 118 -3.31 -24.24 -3.28
CA ALA A 118 -2.34 -23.26 -2.82
C ALA A 118 -1.01 -23.33 -3.59
N LEU A 119 -0.56 -24.54 -3.93
CA LEU A 119 0.63 -24.77 -4.77
C LEU A 119 0.44 -24.23 -6.19
N GLU A 120 -0.72 -24.46 -6.80
CA GLU A 120 -1.05 -23.96 -8.14
C GLU A 120 -1.18 -22.42 -8.12
N TRP A 121 -1.94 -21.89 -7.17
CA TRP A 121 -2.16 -20.45 -7.02
C TRP A 121 -0.86 -19.68 -6.77
N ALA A 122 0.07 -20.24 -5.96
CA ALA A 122 1.38 -19.65 -5.69
C ALA A 122 2.41 -19.91 -6.81
N ASP A 123 2.05 -20.65 -7.87
CA ASP A 123 2.97 -21.05 -8.94
C ASP A 123 4.19 -21.79 -8.40
N LEU A 124 3.94 -22.81 -7.55
CA LEU A 124 4.96 -23.64 -6.89
C LEU A 124 4.73 -25.15 -7.08
N LYS A 125 3.79 -25.54 -7.96
CA LYS A 125 3.39 -26.93 -8.18
C LYS A 125 4.58 -27.81 -8.55
N ASP A 126 5.40 -27.37 -9.50
CA ASP A 126 6.54 -28.13 -10.01
C ASP A 126 7.69 -28.24 -9.00
N ARG A 127 7.67 -27.43 -7.96
CA ARG A 127 8.66 -27.37 -6.88
C ARG A 127 8.10 -27.84 -5.53
N ALA A 128 6.89 -28.44 -5.53
CA ALA A 128 6.15 -28.78 -4.32
C ALA A 128 6.91 -29.67 -3.32
N GLY A 129 7.74 -30.60 -3.82
CA GLY A 129 8.55 -31.52 -2.99
C GLY A 129 9.93 -30.99 -2.59
N GLU A 130 10.32 -29.79 -3.04
CA GLU A 130 11.64 -29.27 -2.72
C GLU A 130 11.69 -28.55 -1.38
N PRO A 131 12.75 -28.73 -0.56
CA PRO A 131 12.95 -27.97 0.66
C PRO A 131 13.03 -26.47 0.39
N THR A 132 12.25 -25.67 1.16
CA THR A 132 12.09 -24.23 0.90
C THR A 132 13.35 -23.41 1.13
N LYS A 133 14.36 -23.95 1.79
CA LYS A 133 15.70 -23.34 1.88
C LYS A 133 16.32 -23.06 0.50
N ARG A 134 15.95 -23.84 -0.54
CA ARG A 134 16.42 -23.71 -1.92
C ARG A 134 15.63 -22.68 -2.74
N PHE A 135 14.55 -22.15 -2.20
CA PHE A 135 13.67 -21.21 -2.89
C PHE A 135 14.29 -19.81 -2.95
N SER A 136 14.02 -19.10 -4.04
CA SER A 136 14.29 -17.66 -4.13
C SER A 136 13.47 -16.89 -3.08
N GLY A 137 13.83 -15.64 -2.81
CA GLY A 137 13.08 -14.76 -1.92
C GLY A 137 11.60 -14.63 -2.34
N GLY A 138 11.37 -14.43 -3.63
CA GLY A 138 10.02 -14.35 -4.19
C GLY A 138 9.21 -15.64 -4.05
N MET A 139 9.81 -16.82 -4.31
CA MET A 139 9.16 -18.11 -4.08
C MET A 139 8.79 -18.32 -2.62
N LYS A 140 9.69 -17.98 -1.69
CA LYS A 140 9.43 -18.06 -0.24
C LYS A 140 8.28 -17.13 0.15
N ARG A 141 8.23 -15.91 -0.40
CA ARG A 141 7.16 -14.95 -0.13
C ARG A 141 5.81 -15.42 -0.64
N ARG A 142 5.75 -15.94 -1.86
CA ARG A 142 4.53 -16.51 -2.42
C ARG A 142 4.02 -17.70 -1.58
N LEU A 143 4.90 -18.59 -1.15
CA LEU A 143 4.55 -19.68 -0.24
C LEU A 143 4.03 -19.16 1.12
N ASN A 144 4.69 -18.15 1.70
CA ASN A 144 4.28 -17.56 2.97
C ASN A 144 2.86 -16.97 2.89
N ILE A 145 2.53 -16.30 1.77
CA ILE A 145 1.18 -15.82 1.50
C ILE A 145 0.20 -17.00 1.40
N ALA A 146 0.53 -18.02 0.61
CA ALA A 146 -0.32 -19.19 0.40
C ALA A 146 -0.62 -19.95 1.71
N CYS A 147 0.37 -20.09 2.61
CA CYS A 147 0.18 -20.69 3.93
C CYS A 147 -0.90 -19.96 4.76
N SER A 148 -1.01 -18.63 4.61
CA SER A 148 -1.96 -17.82 5.36
C SER A 148 -3.41 -17.89 4.84
N LEU A 149 -3.66 -18.61 3.74
CA LEU A 149 -4.95 -18.67 3.05
C LEU A 149 -5.63 -20.04 3.13
N LEU A 150 -4.97 -21.05 3.69
CA LEU A 150 -5.46 -22.44 3.70
C LEU A 150 -6.82 -22.60 4.40
N HIS A 151 -7.17 -21.74 5.35
CA HIS A 151 -8.45 -21.73 6.03
C HIS A 151 -9.53 -20.90 5.30
N ARG A 152 -9.24 -20.38 4.08
CA ARG A 152 -10.14 -19.55 3.25
C ARG A 152 -10.67 -18.31 4.01
N PRO A 153 -9.79 -17.42 4.46
CA PRO A 153 -10.20 -16.23 5.17
C PRO A 153 -11.01 -15.29 4.26
N ALA A 154 -11.92 -14.50 4.85
CA ALA A 154 -12.67 -13.47 4.15
C ALA A 154 -11.94 -12.11 4.12
N LEU A 155 -10.93 -11.94 4.99
CA LEU A 155 -10.06 -10.77 5.06
C LEU A 155 -8.61 -11.22 5.18
N VAL A 156 -7.72 -10.63 4.39
CA VAL A 156 -6.27 -10.92 4.42
C VAL A 156 -5.50 -9.65 4.77
N LEU A 157 -4.63 -9.74 5.75
CA LEU A 157 -3.74 -8.67 6.21
C LEU A 157 -2.32 -9.00 5.78
N LEU A 158 -1.69 -8.16 4.95
CA LEU A 158 -0.31 -8.34 4.50
C LEU A 158 0.55 -7.19 5.01
N ASP A 159 1.56 -7.54 5.78
CA ASP A 159 2.51 -6.56 6.31
C ASP A 159 3.75 -6.51 5.42
N GLU A 160 3.83 -5.49 4.55
CA GLU A 160 4.91 -5.23 3.58
C GLU A 160 5.30 -6.47 2.73
N PRO A 161 4.35 -7.08 1.98
CA PRO A 161 4.58 -8.39 1.34
C PRO A 161 5.61 -8.36 0.21
N THR A 162 6.00 -7.22 -0.30
CA THR A 162 6.87 -7.06 -1.48
C THR A 162 8.28 -6.55 -1.14
N VAL A 163 8.54 -6.25 0.13
CA VAL A 163 9.86 -5.78 0.58
C VAL A 163 10.92 -6.86 0.38
N GLY A 164 12.03 -6.48 -0.28
CA GLY A 164 13.14 -7.40 -0.58
C GLY A 164 12.83 -8.44 -1.66
N VAL A 165 11.76 -8.26 -2.42
CA VAL A 165 11.36 -9.13 -3.53
C VAL A 165 11.74 -8.48 -4.86
N ASP A 166 12.31 -9.26 -5.78
CA ASP A 166 12.66 -8.81 -7.12
C ASP A 166 11.40 -8.37 -7.92
N PRO A 167 11.56 -7.51 -8.95
CA PRO A 167 10.42 -6.94 -9.68
C PRO A 167 9.49 -7.99 -10.29
N GLN A 168 10.02 -9.08 -10.85
CA GLN A 168 9.21 -10.13 -11.48
C GLN A 168 8.38 -10.88 -10.43
N SER A 169 9.00 -11.24 -9.30
CA SER A 169 8.29 -11.90 -8.19
C SER A 169 7.27 -10.98 -7.53
N ARG A 170 7.52 -9.67 -7.48
CA ARG A 170 6.58 -8.65 -7.00
C ARG A 170 5.33 -8.61 -7.86
N GLU A 171 5.50 -8.55 -9.19
CA GLU A 171 4.36 -8.57 -10.11
C GLU A 171 3.50 -9.81 -9.91
N ARG A 172 4.14 -10.97 -9.78
CA ARG A 172 3.42 -12.21 -9.52
C ARG A 172 2.63 -12.21 -8.22
N ILE A 173 3.15 -11.58 -7.16
CA ILE A 173 2.40 -11.42 -5.90
C ILE A 173 1.14 -10.57 -6.14
N TYR A 174 1.22 -9.48 -6.91
CA TYR A 174 0.05 -8.65 -7.21
C TYR A 174 -1.00 -9.38 -8.04
N GLU A 175 -0.59 -10.18 -9.03
CA GLU A 175 -1.51 -11.06 -9.76
C GLU A 175 -2.25 -12.02 -8.81
N MET A 176 -1.51 -12.62 -7.86
CA MET A 176 -2.11 -13.47 -6.84
C MET A 176 -3.12 -12.70 -5.98
N LEU A 177 -2.81 -11.48 -5.53
CA LEU A 177 -3.72 -10.66 -4.75
C LEU A 177 -4.96 -10.24 -5.55
N ALA A 178 -4.81 -9.91 -6.82
CA ALA A 178 -5.91 -9.59 -7.72
C ALA A 178 -6.88 -10.78 -7.88
N THR A 179 -6.36 -12.01 -7.99
CA THR A 179 -7.25 -13.20 -8.03
C THR A 179 -8.00 -13.44 -6.73
N LEU A 180 -7.39 -13.13 -5.57
CA LEU A 180 -8.08 -13.18 -4.28
C LEU A 180 -9.21 -12.16 -4.20
N GLN A 181 -8.93 -10.93 -4.59
CA GLN A 181 -9.91 -9.86 -4.62
C GLN A 181 -11.08 -10.21 -5.55
N ALA A 182 -10.79 -10.70 -6.75
CA ALA A 182 -11.81 -11.15 -7.71
C ALA A 182 -12.69 -12.27 -7.15
N SER A 183 -12.18 -13.08 -6.19
CA SER A 183 -12.98 -14.09 -5.48
C SER A 183 -13.82 -13.53 -4.33
N GLY A 184 -13.78 -12.20 -4.09
CA GLY A 184 -14.53 -11.50 -3.04
C GLY A 184 -13.83 -11.41 -1.68
N VAL A 185 -12.56 -11.80 -1.60
CA VAL A 185 -11.75 -11.63 -0.38
C VAL A 185 -11.30 -10.19 -0.26
N SER A 186 -11.46 -9.60 0.93
CA SER A 186 -10.95 -8.26 1.22
C SER A 186 -9.48 -8.32 1.59
N VAL A 187 -8.69 -7.35 1.16
CA VAL A 187 -7.23 -7.35 1.37
C VAL A 187 -6.79 -6.01 1.96
N VAL A 188 -6.01 -6.06 3.02
CA VAL A 188 -5.26 -4.91 3.56
C VAL A 188 -3.78 -5.14 3.30
N LEU A 189 -3.19 -4.27 2.52
CA LEU A 189 -1.78 -4.27 2.17
C LEU A 189 -1.09 -3.10 2.85
N THR A 190 -0.10 -3.34 3.73
CA THR A 190 0.75 -2.25 4.20
C THR A 190 1.93 -2.07 3.26
N THR A 191 2.26 -0.84 2.97
CA THR A 191 3.43 -0.49 2.15
C THR A 191 3.99 0.87 2.53
N HIS A 192 5.25 1.10 2.21
CA HIS A 192 5.86 2.42 2.17
C HIS A 192 6.21 2.85 0.73
N HIS A 193 5.87 2.04 -0.26
CA HIS A 193 6.07 2.35 -1.68
C HIS A 193 4.82 3.03 -2.25
N LEU A 194 4.97 4.31 -2.62
CA LEU A 194 3.89 5.12 -3.18
C LEU A 194 3.32 4.53 -4.47
N GLU A 195 4.20 4.08 -5.36
CA GLU A 195 3.82 3.50 -6.64
C GLU A 195 2.98 2.22 -6.48
N GLU A 196 3.29 1.39 -5.49
CA GLU A 196 2.49 0.19 -5.20
C GLU A 196 1.08 0.57 -4.76
N ALA A 197 0.95 1.52 -3.84
CA ALA A 197 -0.35 1.98 -3.37
C ALA A 197 -1.15 2.62 -4.51
N GLU A 198 -0.50 3.44 -5.34
CA GLU A 198 -1.14 4.16 -6.46
C GLU A 198 -1.65 3.22 -7.56
N GLN A 199 -0.86 2.20 -7.92
CA GLN A 199 -1.17 1.32 -9.04
C GLN A 199 -2.03 0.11 -8.68
N ARG A 200 -1.99 -0.34 -7.43
CA ARG A 200 -2.57 -1.62 -7.02
C ARG A 200 -3.76 -1.51 -6.07
N CYS A 201 -3.87 -0.42 -5.32
CA CYS A 201 -4.92 -0.30 -4.31
C CYS A 201 -6.11 0.52 -4.84
N GLU A 202 -7.32 0.04 -4.56
CA GLU A 202 -8.55 0.76 -4.91
C GLU A 202 -8.75 1.99 -4.01
N ARG A 203 -8.42 1.82 -2.75
CA ARG A 203 -8.48 2.88 -1.74
C ARG A 203 -7.18 2.88 -0.92
N ILE A 204 -6.75 4.06 -0.53
CA ILE A 204 -5.50 4.28 0.19
C ILE A 204 -5.82 4.99 1.49
N VAL A 205 -5.28 4.47 2.58
CA VAL A 205 -5.29 5.08 3.91
C VAL A 205 -3.86 5.50 4.22
N ILE A 206 -3.63 6.79 4.37
CA ILE A 206 -2.31 7.34 4.69
C ILE A 206 -2.19 7.47 6.21
N ILE A 207 -1.18 6.80 6.77
CA ILE A 207 -0.88 6.85 8.19
C ILE A 207 0.48 7.52 8.42
N ASP A 208 0.52 8.51 9.31
CA ASP A 208 1.76 9.13 9.78
C ASP A 208 1.69 9.41 11.28
N HIS A 209 2.79 9.14 12.00
CA HIS A 209 2.87 9.29 13.48
C HIS A 209 1.68 8.67 14.23
N GLY A 210 1.23 7.50 13.79
CA GLY A 210 0.13 6.75 14.41
C GLY A 210 -1.27 7.33 14.17
N LYS A 211 -1.42 8.33 13.27
CA LYS A 211 -2.70 8.95 12.91
C LYS A 211 -3.01 8.70 11.44
N ILE A 212 -4.28 8.52 11.12
CA ILE A 212 -4.74 8.57 9.73
C ILE A 212 -4.82 10.04 9.32
N VAL A 213 -4.02 10.41 8.30
CA VAL A 213 -3.94 11.78 7.80
C VAL A 213 -4.84 12.01 6.58
N ALA A 214 -5.09 10.95 5.80
CA ALA A 214 -6.07 10.98 4.71
C ALA A 214 -6.52 9.54 4.36
N ALA A 215 -7.70 9.40 3.77
CA ALA A 215 -8.22 8.15 3.24
C ALA A 215 -9.13 8.41 2.05
N GLY A 216 -9.03 7.59 1.00
CA GLY A 216 -9.85 7.69 -0.20
C GLY A 216 -9.26 6.93 -1.38
N THR A 217 -9.94 6.96 -2.51
CA THR A 217 -9.36 6.57 -3.80
C THR A 217 -8.26 7.56 -4.20
N LEU A 218 -7.36 7.17 -5.10
CA LEU A 218 -6.32 8.07 -5.60
C LEU A 218 -6.93 9.40 -6.09
N GLY A 219 -8.01 9.34 -6.88
CA GLY A 219 -8.68 10.54 -7.40
C GLY A 219 -9.29 11.42 -6.31
N GLU A 220 -9.82 10.85 -5.23
CA GLU A 220 -10.33 11.61 -4.07
C GLU A 220 -9.20 12.29 -3.31
N LEU A 221 -8.10 11.57 -3.06
CA LEU A 221 -6.92 12.12 -2.38
C LEU A 221 -6.30 13.27 -3.18
N LEU A 222 -6.16 13.12 -4.49
CA LEU A 222 -5.65 14.18 -5.38
C LEU A 222 -6.55 15.41 -5.35
N ARG A 223 -7.86 15.24 -5.49
CA ARG A 223 -8.81 16.36 -5.48
C ARG A 223 -8.88 17.08 -4.14
N SER A 224 -8.99 16.32 -3.04
CA SER A 224 -9.14 16.90 -1.70
C SER A 224 -7.88 17.61 -1.21
N THR A 225 -6.69 17.12 -1.61
CA THR A 225 -5.41 17.65 -1.14
C THR A 225 -4.84 18.72 -2.06
N LEU A 226 -4.93 18.53 -3.38
CA LEU A 226 -4.27 19.36 -4.40
C LEU A 226 -5.25 20.18 -5.25
N GLY A 227 -6.57 20.04 -4.99
CA GLY A 227 -7.60 20.79 -5.72
C GLY A 227 -7.74 20.37 -7.19
N GLY A 228 -7.19 19.21 -7.59
CA GLY A 228 -7.19 18.76 -8.98
C GLY A 228 -6.16 19.45 -9.88
N ALA A 229 -5.22 20.20 -9.28
CA ALA A 229 -4.14 20.82 -10.03
C ALA A 229 -3.26 19.78 -10.73
N ARG A 230 -2.79 20.13 -11.94
CA ARG A 230 -1.76 19.40 -12.67
C ARG A 230 -0.45 20.16 -12.59
N ARG A 231 0.66 19.44 -12.50
CA ARG A 231 1.99 20.05 -12.50
C ARG A 231 2.46 20.24 -13.93
N LEU A 232 2.62 21.49 -14.30
CA LEU A 232 3.26 21.89 -15.55
C LEU A 232 4.77 22.05 -15.29
N SER A 233 5.59 21.28 -16.01
CA SER A 233 7.06 21.40 -15.98
C SER A 233 7.53 21.81 -17.36
N ILE A 234 8.25 22.92 -17.46
CA ILE A 234 8.79 23.45 -18.70
C ILE A 234 10.30 23.48 -18.60
N SER A 235 10.98 22.76 -19.49
CA SER A 235 12.42 22.80 -19.61
C SER A 235 12.83 23.80 -20.71
N LEU A 236 13.82 24.64 -20.40
CA LEU A 236 14.34 25.64 -21.31
C LEU A 236 15.69 25.20 -21.91
N ALA A 237 15.88 25.45 -23.20
CA ALA A 237 17.12 25.15 -23.90
C ALA A 237 18.31 25.96 -23.34
N SER A 238 18.06 27.19 -22.86
CA SER A 238 19.04 28.03 -22.19
C SER A 238 18.47 28.63 -20.91
N PRO A 239 19.32 29.01 -19.92
CA PRO A 239 18.84 29.64 -18.70
C PRO A 239 18.11 30.95 -18.99
N LEU A 240 16.99 31.21 -18.32
CA LEU A 240 16.31 32.50 -18.40
C LEU A 240 17.25 33.68 -18.04
N PRO A 241 17.18 34.81 -18.78
CA PRO A 241 17.98 35.99 -18.47
C PRO A 241 17.87 36.43 -17.02
N ALA A 242 18.96 36.91 -16.42
CA ALA A 242 19.02 37.24 -14.98
C ALA A 242 17.98 38.28 -14.52
N GLY A 243 17.46 39.11 -15.41
CA GLY A 243 16.41 40.09 -15.14
C GLY A 243 14.99 39.64 -15.48
N ALA A 244 14.81 38.45 -16.05
CA ALA A 244 13.47 37.94 -16.33
C ALA A 244 12.74 37.56 -15.04
N ALA A 245 11.70 38.33 -14.71
CA ALA A 245 10.78 38.01 -13.64
C ALA A 245 9.57 37.29 -14.23
N ILE A 246 9.36 36.04 -13.80
CA ILE A 246 8.12 35.33 -14.06
C ILE A 246 7.34 35.36 -12.74
N GLY A 247 6.15 35.96 -12.77
CA GLY A 247 5.30 36.08 -11.59
C GLY A 247 4.64 34.74 -11.22
N PRO A 248 3.99 34.68 -10.05
CA PRO A 248 3.19 33.51 -9.64
C PRO A 248 2.19 33.15 -10.76
N PRO A 249 1.88 31.83 -10.99
CA PRO A 249 2.16 30.70 -10.10
C PRO A 249 3.49 29.98 -10.38
N PHE A 250 4.44 30.55 -11.09
CA PHE A 250 5.65 29.86 -11.54
C PHE A 250 6.74 29.85 -10.48
N ALA A 251 7.34 28.68 -10.28
CA ALA A 251 8.59 28.51 -9.56
C ALA A 251 9.71 28.17 -10.54
N ILE A 252 10.86 28.83 -10.40
CA ILE A 252 12.04 28.60 -11.25
C ILE A 252 13.12 27.97 -10.38
N ASP A 253 13.77 26.92 -10.89
CA ASP A 253 14.88 26.28 -10.21
C ASP A 253 16.15 27.15 -10.17
N ALA A 254 17.14 26.75 -9.37
CA ALA A 254 18.41 27.48 -9.25
C ALA A 254 19.20 27.55 -10.56
N SER A 255 19.02 26.62 -11.49
CA SER A 255 19.67 26.61 -12.81
C SER A 255 19.00 27.57 -13.80
N ARG A 256 17.80 28.08 -13.48
CA ARG A 256 16.93 28.91 -14.31
C ARG A 256 16.55 28.22 -15.64
N ARG A 257 16.64 26.91 -15.69
CA ARG A 257 16.27 26.09 -16.87
C ARG A 257 14.96 25.33 -16.70
N ASN A 258 14.49 25.13 -15.47
CA ASN A 258 13.24 24.44 -15.22
C ASN A 258 12.25 25.38 -14.54
N VAL A 259 11.07 25.45 -15.13
CA VAL A 259 9.95 26.24 -14.62
C VAL A 259 8.82 25.29 -14.26
N ILE A 260 8.30 25.40 -13.06
CA ILE A 260 7.22 24.54 -12.54
C ILE A 260 6.04 25.42 -12.15
N ALA A 261 4.84 24.99 -12.49
CA ALA A 261 3.60 25.61 -12.07
C ALA A 261 2.52 24.57 -11.80
N ASP A 262 1.66 24.83 -10.81
CA ASP A 262 0.43 24.05 -10.64
C ASP A 262 -0.67 24.72 -11.47
N VAL A 263 -1.30 23.97 -12.39
CA VAL A 263 -2.33 24.44 -13.33
C VAL A 263 -3.65 23.70 -13.06
N HIS A 264 -4.76 24.40 -13.06
CA HIS A 264 -6.11 23.87 -12.85
C HIS A 264 -6.88 23.77 -14.16
N ASP A 265 -6.72 24.73 -15.06
CA ASP A 265 -7.28 24.77 -16.40
C ASP A 265 -6.17 24.66 -17.45
N VAL A 266 -5.96 23.42 -17.92
CA VAL A 266 -4.90 23.12 -18.91
C VAL A 266 -5.07 23.92 -20.19
N GLY A 267 -6.33 24.07 -20.67
CA GLY A 267 -6.62 24.75 -21.94
C GLY A 267 -6.30 26.24 -21.91
N ARG A 268 -6.40 26.87 -20.75
CA ARG A 268 -6.18 28.30 -20.56
C ARG A 268 -4.81 28.62 -19.97
N GLU A 269 -4.40 27.89 -18.96
CA GLU A 269 -3.21 28.25 -18.17
C GLU A 269 -1.91 27.81 -18.84
N VAL A 270 -1.89 26.64 -19.51
CA VAL A 270 -0.67 26.17 -20.20
C VAL A 270 -0.28 27.11 -21.38
N PRO A 271 -1.19 27.48 -22.30
CA PRO A 271 -0.83 28.45 -23.33
C PRO A 271 -0.37 29.81 -22.80
N ALA A 272 -1.01 30.29 -21.72
CA ALA A 272 -0.61 31.54 -21.07
C ALA A 272 0.80 31.46 -20.48
N ALA A 273 1.14 30.33 -19.85
CA ALA A 273 2.47 30.05 -19.30
C ALA A 273 3.55 30.05 -20.38
N LEU A 274 3.30 29.38 -21.51
CA LEU A 274 4.24 29.31 -22.62
C LEU A 274 4.47 30.71 -23.25
N ALA A 275 3.40 31.48 -23.40
CA ALA A 275 3.49 32.85 -23.92
C ALA A 275 4.32 33.75 -22.98
N GLN A 276 4.10 33.69 -21.65
CA GLN A 276 4.88 34.47 -20.69
C GLN A 276 6.37 34.12 -20.73
N LEU A 277 6.70 32.82 -20.76
CA LEU A 277 8.08 32.37 -20.86
C LEU A 277 8.78 32.84 -22.15
N SER A 278 8.09 32.75 -23.29
CA SER A 278 8.62 33.24 -24.57
C SER A 278 8.87 34.74 -24.54
N LEU A 279 7.93 35.54 -23.97
CA LEU A 279 8.10 36.99 -23.80
C LEU A 279 9.25 37.34 -22.84
N ALA A 280 9.53 36.51 -21.87
CA ALA A 280 10.65 36.66 -20.94
C ALA A 280 12.01 36.22 -21.53
N GLY A 281 12.04 35.83 -22.83
CA GLY A 281 13.25 35.39 -23.51
C GLY A 281 13.61 33.93 -23.28
N GLY A 282 12.66 33.12 -22.77
CA GLY A 282 12.86 31.67 -22.58
C GLY A 282 12.65 30.91 -23.88
N GLU A 283 13.65 30.14 -24.29
CA GLU A 283 13.56 29.17 -25.36
C GLU A 283 13.10 27.83 -24.84
N ILE A 284 11.86 27.45 -25.15
CA ILE A 284 11.23 26.23 -24.61
C ILE A 284 11.78 25.00 -25.34
N ALA A 285 12.40 24.09 -24.59
CA ALA A 285 12.94 22.84 -25.12
C ALA A 285 11.95 21.68 -24.96
N ASP A 286 11.22 21.64 -23.84
CA ASP A 286 10.26 20.56 -23.55
C ASP A 286 9.15 21.06 -22.62
N VAL A 287 7.98 20.45 -22.73
CA VAL A 287 6.80 20.74 -21.91
C VAL A 287 6.19 19.44 -21.45
N ASP A 288 6.24 19.20 -20.17
CA ASP A 288 5.60 18.06 -19.54
C ASP A 288 4.43 18.51 -18.64
N LEU A 289 3.29 17.84 -18.78
CA LEU A 289 2.11 18.08 -17.98
C LEU A 289 1.78 16.81 -17.19
N ALA A 290 2.49 16.63 -16.09
CA ALA A 290 2.28 15.52 -15.20
C ALA A 290 0.98 15.70 -14.42
N GLY A 291 0.18 14.64 -14.33
CA GLY A 291 -0.87 14.55 -13.31
C GLY A 291 -0.22 14.61 -11.93
N ALA A 292 -0.88 15.25 -10.97
CA ALA A 292 -0.46 15.16 -9.59
C ALA A 292 -0.49 13.67 -9.15
N THR A 293 0.51 13.25 -8.39
CA THR A 293 0.73 11.89 -7.96
C THR A 293 0.43 11.72 -6.47
N LEU A 294 0.33 10.48 -6.01
CA LEU A 294 0.23 10.18 -4.59
C LEU A 294 1.44 10.73 -3.79
N ARG A 295 2.60 10.87 -4.42
CA ARG A 295 3.79 11.51 -3.84
C ARG A 295 3.52 12.97 -3.48
N ASP A 296 2.88 13.72 -4.38
CA ASP A 296 2.54 15.14 -4.14
C ASP A 296 1.52 15.28 -2.99
N VAL A 297 0.53 14.38 -2.95
CA VAL A 297 -0.42 14.28 -1.83
C VAL A 297 0.32 14.03 -0.52
N PHE A 298 1.21 13.03 -0.50
CA PHE A 298 1.95 12.65 0.69
C PHE A 298 2.81 13.80 1.23
N ILE A 299 3.58 14.46 0.35
CA ILE A 299 4.42 15.62 0.72
C ILE A 299 3.57 16.75 1.30
N LYS A 300 2.43 17.06 0.67
CA LYS A 300 1.55 18.14 1.14
C LYS A 300 0.93 17.85 2.50
N LEU A 301 0.57 16.59 2.77
CA LEU A 301 -0.05 16.21 4.05
C LEU A 301 0.96 16.07 5.20
N THR A 302 2.18 15.61 4.92
CA THR A 302 3.18 15.29 5.95
C THR A 302 4.32 16.30 6.05
N GLY A 303 4.48 17.19 5.06
CA GLY A 303 5.57 18.18 4.97
C GLY A 303 6.94 17.58 4.63
N ARG A 304 7.01 16.30 4.28
CA ARG A 304 8.26 15.59 3.99
C ARG A 304 8.07 14.51 2.91
N GLU A 305 9.13 14.15 2.22
CA GLU A 305 9.13 13.01 1.33
C GLU A 305 9.10 11.69 2.11
N LEU A 306 8.46 10.69 1.52
CA LEU A 306 8.54 9.31 1.99
C LEU A 306 9.96 8.82 1.67
N ARG A 307 10.81 8.67 2.69
CA ARG A 307 12.15 8.09 2.52
C ARG A 307 11.99 6.59 2.41
N GLU A 308 12.50 6.05 1.32
CA GLU A 308 12.63 4.62 1.08
C GLU A 308 13.60 3.94 2.04
#